data_98f2d200d708880325ef9fcdd4a3dc2d
#
_entry.id   98f2d200d708880325ef9fcdd4a3dc2d
#
_cell.length_a   1.000
_cell.length_b   1.000
_cell.length_c   1.000
_cell.angle_alpha   90.00
_cell.angle_beta   90.00
_cell.angle_gamma   90.00
#
_symmetry.space_group_name_H-M   'P 1'
#
loop_
_entity.id
_entity.type
_entity.pdbx_description
1 polymer ?
#
loop_
_entity_poly.entity_id
_entity_poly.type
_entity_poly.pdbx_seq_one_letter_code
_entity_poly.pdbx_strand_id
1 'polypeptide(L)'
;MIIKLNEHNLVHEIAALGVHPASVGIFASKSRIIPLKITAVRTPAANILKQEMLAAGGDCAVPANCILNNTERMDVVLLGTVKHYRILSRKLAQMNFFGLAALQKELQTFLAGQQPVTVLADGRKLTYEKLCVMGILNVTPDSFYSGSRLNGEEAVLQKAEQMLNDGAEILDIGGESTRPGAGAVTEQEEVRRVVPAITAIKKRFPHSIVSIDTYHALTAQEAVNAGADIINDVTALTGDGRMAEVAAAAKVPVILMHMRGTPKNMQQNCEYTNVVAEVAAYLKQRALLLEETGIGADKIILDPGIGFAKNTEQNLALLQGLDALTGLGYPVLLAASRKTVIGETLGGLPPQERLEGTIALSCQAVYAGAQMVRVHDVKENVRAVRMLEAVLCR
;
A
#
# COMPACT_ATOMS: atom_id res chain seq x y z
N MET A 1 -40.62 -14.41 -4.53
CA MET A 1 -39.20 -14.65 -4.98
C MET A 1 -38.28 -13.89 -4.07
N ILE A 2 -37.17 -14.51 -3.62
CA ILE A 2 -36.14 -13.87 -2.80
C ILE A 2 -34.88 -13.70 -3.67
N ILE A 3 -34.32 -12.48 -3.71
CA ILE A 3 -33.10 -12.16 -4.46
C ILE A 3 -32.04 -11.72 -3.45
N LYS A 4 -30.86 -12.38 -3.47
CA LYS A 4 -29.71 -11.98 -2.66
C LYS A 4 -29.02 -10.78 -3.31
N LEU A 5 -28.92 -9.68 -2.59
CA LEU A 5 -28.17 -8.49 -3.00
C LEU A 5 -26.71 -8.58 -2.52
N ASN A 6 -25.79 -7.98 -3.26
CA ASN A 6 -24.43 -7.77 -2.81
C ASN A 6 -24.24 -6.34 -2.25
N GLU A 7 -23.14 -6.11 -1.55
CA GLU A 7 -22.89 -4.83 -0.90
C GLU A 7 -22.63 -3.67 -1.87
N HIS A 8 -22.11 -3.94 -3.07
CA HIS A 8 -21.72 -2.91 -4.03
C HIS A 8 -22.95 -2.23 -4.69
N ASN A 9 -24.01 -2.99 -4.96
CA ASN A 9 -25.21 -2.42 -5.56
C ASN A 9 -26.36 -2.17 -4.56
N LEU A 10 -26.18 -2.50 -3.27
CA LEU A 10 -27.23 -2.38 -2.25
C LEU A 10 -27.78 -0.95 -2.14
N VAL A 11 -26.92 0.05 -2.17
CA VAL A 11 -27.33 1.46 -2.08
C VAL A 11 -28.20 1.87 -3.27
N HIS A 12 -27.82 1.42 -4.47
CA HIS A 12 -28.60 1.63 -5.70
C HIS A 12 -29.96 0.96 -5.63
N GLU A 13 -30.01 -0.31 -5.19
CA GLU A 13 -31.27 -1.06 -5.02
C GLU A 13 -32.20 -0.39 -4.01
N ILE A 14 -31.66 0.09 -2.88
CA ILE A 14 -32.45 0.83 -1.89
C ILE A 14 -33.01 2.13 -2.49
N ALA A 15 -32.19 2.88 -3.25
CA ALA A 15 -32.65 4.10 -3.91
C ALA A 15 -33.73 3.83 -4.96
N ALA A 16 -33.61 2.72 -5.72
CA ALA A 16 -34.59 2.29 -6.73
C ALA A 16 -35.97 1.94 -6.14
N LEU A 17 -36.04 1.63 -4.83
CA LEU A 17 -37.34 1.45 -4.14
C LEU A 17 -38.10 2.78 -3.94
N GLY A 18 -37.50 3.93 -4.26
CA GLY A 18 -38.12 5.23 -4.06
C GLY A 18 -38.14 5.70 -2.60
N VAL A 19 -37.27 5.21 -1.75
CA VAL A 19 -37.13 5.67 -0.36
C VAL A 19 -36.69 7.15 -0.33
N HIS A 20 -37.07 7.87 0.75
CA HIS A 20 -36.65 9.25 0.90
C HIS A 20 -35.12 9.40 0.82
N PRO A 21 -34.54 10.33 0.02
CA PRO A 21 -33.10 10.43 -0.19
C PRO A 21 -32.27 10.48 1.10
N ALA A 22 -32.73 11.17 2.15
CA ALA A 22 -32.08 11.22 3.45
C ALA A 22 -32.00 9.84 4.13
N SER A 23 -32.88 8.89 3.79
CA SER A 23 -32.90 7.54 4.38
C SER A 23 -31.85 6.63 3.73
N VAL A 24 -31.43 6.87 2.50
CA VAL A 24 -30.44 6.07 1.79
C VAL A 24 -29.14 5.98 2.58
N GLY A 25 -28.62 7.12 3.06
CA GLY A 25 -27.41 7.19 3.89
C GLY A 25 -27.55 6.44 5.24
N ILE A 26 -28.77 6.45 5.82
CA ILE A 26 -29.06 5.71 7.04
C ILE A 26 -28.97 4.19 6.80
N PHE A 27 -29.53 3.71 5.70
CA PHE A 27 -29.47 2.29 5.32
C PHE A 27 -28.02 1.88 4.96
N ALA A 28 -27.32 2.68 4.16
CA ALA A 28 -25.94 2.45 3.79
C ALA A 28 -25.03 2.29 5.03
N SER A 29 -25.23 3.10 6.09
CA SER A 29 -24.44 3.01 7.33
C SER A 29 -24.69 1.72 8.14
N LYS A 30 -25.68 0.92 7.79
CA LYS A 30 -26.07 -0.33 8.45
C LYS A 30 -25.86 -1.57 7.56
N SER A 31 -25.47 -1.38 6.31
CA SER A 31 -25.50 -2.44 5.29
C SER A 31 -24.37 -3.44 5.41
N ARG A 32 -23.22 -3.04 5.97
CA ARG A 32 -22.02 -3.86 6.03
C ARG A 32 -21.48 -3.96 7.45
N ILE A 33 -21.17 -5.18 7.88
CA ILE A 33 -20.37 -5.43 9.08
C ILE A 33 -18.89 -5.28 8.69
N ILE A 34 -18.18 -4.42 9.40
CA ILE A 34 -16.76 -4.15 9.21
C ILE A 34 -16.03 -4.69 10.45
N PRO A 35 -15.30 -5.82 10.35
CA PRO A 35 -14.47 -6.29 11.46
C PRO A 35 -13.28 -5.37 11.66
N LEU A 36 -13.03 -4.89 12.89
CA LEU A 36 -11.85 -4.10 13.25
C LEU A 36 -11.06 -4.80 14.34
N LYS A 37 -9.81 -5.17 14.05
CA LYS A 37 -8.89 -5.69 15.06
C LYS A 37 -8.16 -4.53 15.74
N ILE A 38 -8.18 -4.52 17.06
CA ILE A 38 -7.44 -3.57 17.88
C ILE A 38 -6.40 -4.37 18.66
N THR A 39 -5.13 -4.01 18.51
CA THR A 39 -4.01 -4.73 19.11
C THR A 39 -3.57 -4.09 20.43
N ALA A 40 -3.01 -4.91 21.32
CA ALA A 40 -2.38 -4.48 22.58
C ALA A 40 -3.27 -3.59 23.47
N VAL A 41 -4.58 -3.83 23.50
CA VAL A 41 -5.55 -3.13 24.34
C VAL A 41 -5.35 -3.54 25.80
N ARG A 42 -5.37 -2.57 26.72
CA ARG A 42 -5.38 -2.88 28.17
C ARG A 42 -6.64 -3.65 28.56
N THR A 43 -6.52 -4.64 29.41
CA THR A 43 -7.65 -5.51 29.79
C THR A 43 -8.90 -4.75 30.26
N PRO A 44 -8.80 -3.69 31.11
CA PRO A 44 -9.98 -2.90 31.47
C PRO A 44 -10.64 -2.24 30.25
N ALA A 45 -9.84 -1.73 29.30
CA ALA A 45 -10.36 -1.14 28.05
C ALA A 45 -11.04 -2.18 27.17
N ALA A 46 -10.49 -3.42 27.06
CA ALA A 46 -11.11 -4.51 26.33
C ALA A 46 -12.51 -4.85 26.85
N ASN A 47 -12.68 -4.90 28.20
CA ASN A 47 -13.99 -5.11 28.81
C ASN A 47 -14.96 -3.95 28.53
N ILE A 48 -14.50 -2.69 28.58
CA ILE A 48 -15.31 -1.52 28.23
C ILE A 48 -15.74 -1.59 26.76
N LEU A 49 -14.81 -1.85 25.84
CA LEU A 49 -15.12 -1.97 24.42
C LEU A 49 -16.17 -3.04 24.15
N LYS A 50 -16.07 -4.20 24.84
CA LYS A 50 -17.08 -5.26 24.73
C LYS A 50 -18.46 -4.77 25.18
N GLN A 51 -18.57 -4.15 26.34
CA GLN A 51 -19.86 -3.65 26.86
C GLN A 51 -20.45 -2.57 25.95
N GLU A 52 -19.62 -1.63 25.49
CA GLU A 52 -20.09 -0.52 24.66
C GLU A 52 -20.49 -0.96 23.24
N MET A 53 -19.79 -1.94 22.66
CA MET A 53 -20.19 -2.54 21.38
C MET A 53 -21.51 -3.30 21.49
N LEU A 54 -21.69 -4.12 22.53
CA LEU A 54 -22.95 -4.82 22.80
C LEU A 54 -24.11 -3.82 22.98
N ALA A 55 -23.91 -2.77 23.76
CA ALA A 55 -24.90 -1.71 23.98
C ALA A 55 -25.21 -0.92 22.69
N ALA A 56 -24.28 -0.83 21.74
CA ALA A 56 -24.51 -0.22 20.44
C ALA A 56 -25.26 -1.12 19.44
N GLY A 57 -25.37 -2.43 19.74
CA GLY A 57 -25.95 -3.46 18.88
C GLY A 57 -24.95 -4.16 17.95
N GLY A 58 -23.66 -3.93 18.16
CA GLY A 58 -22.56 -4.70 17.55
C GLY A 58 -22.05 -5.80 18.50
N ASP A 59 -20.84 -6.27 18.27
CA ASP A 59 -20.18 -7.25 19.15
C ASP A 59 -18.68 -6.97 19.30
N CYS A 60 -18.04 -7.60 20.29
CA CYS A 60 -16.60 -7.51 20.49
C CYS A 60 -16.08 -8.87 20.99
N ALA A 61 -15.31 -9.55 20.15
CA ALA A 61 -14.61 -10.76 20.54
C ALA A 61 -13.37 -10.40 21.37
N VAL A 62 -13.28 -10.97 22.57
CA VAL A 62 -12.16 -10.82 23.49
C VAL A 62 -11.62 -12.19 23.87
N PRO A 63 -10.32 -12.34 24.22
CA PRO A 63 -9.78 -13.61 24.73
C PRO A 63 -10.55 -14.13 25.96
N ALA A 64 -10.63 -15.46 26.11
CA ALA A 64 -11.36 -16.10 27.19
C ALA A 64 -10.90 -15.64 28.60
N ASN A 65 -9.63 -15.31 28.74
CA ASN A 65 -9.04 -14.84 30.01
C ASN A 65 -9.25 -13.33 30.28
N CYS A 66 -9.94 -12.61 29.39
CA CYS A 66 -10.19 -11.17 29.55
C CYS A 66 -10.89 -10.85 30.87
N ILE A 67 -11.83 -11.70 31.31
CA ILE A 67 -12.57 -11.50 32.56
C ILE A 67 -11.70 -11.69 33.80
N LEU A 68 -10.62 -12.48 33.70
CA LEU A 68 -9.74 -12.76 34.84
C LEU A 68 -8.79 -11.61 35.17
N ASN A 69 -8.66 -10.64 34.24
CA ASN A 69 -7.79 -9.47 34.36
C ASN A 69 -6.32 -9.80 34.74
N ASN A 70 -5.85 -10.99 34.36
CA ASN A 70 -4.50 -11.49 34.63
C ASN A 70 -3.51 -11.23 33.53
N THR A 71 -3.94 -10.63 32.42
CA THR A 71 -3.13 -10.23 31.28
C THR A 71 -3.18 -8.72 31.14
N GLU A 72 -2.02 -8.06 31.04
CA GLU A 72 -1.97 -6.59 30.97
C GLU A 72 -2.57 -6.05 29.67
N ARG A 73 -2.28 -6.69 28.55
CA ARG A 73 -2.72 -6.28 27.22
C ARG A 73 -3.19 -7.47 26.40
N MET A 74 -4.14 -7.24 25.51
CA MET A 74 -4.69 -8.25 24.61
C MET A 74 -5.18 -7.66 23.30
N ASP A 75 -5.33 -8.50 22.28
CA ASP A 75 -6.00 -8.13 21.04
C ASP A 75 -7.50 -8.37 21.17
N VAL A 76 -8.30 -7.51 20.56
CA VAL A 76 -9.75 -7.65 20.46
C VAL A 76 -10.22 -7.45 19.04
N VAL A 77 -11.39 -8.04 18.69
CA VAL A 77 -12.02 -7.83 17.37
C VAL A 77 -13.41 -7.25 17.58
N LEU A 78 -13.62 -6.04 17.08
CA LEU A 78 -14.94 -5.41 17.04
C LEU A 78 -15.68 -5.88 15.79
N LEU A 79 -16.95 -6.21 15.93
CA LEU A 79 -17.86 -6.59 14.87
C LEU A 79 -19.03 -5.59 14.82
N GLY A 80 -18.99 -4.68 13.87
CA GLY A 80 -19.99 -3.62 13.82
C GLY A 80 -20.16 -3.00 12.43
N THR A 81 -21.23 -2.26 12.30
CA THR A 81 -21.46 -1.39 11.12
C THR A 81 -20.92 0.02 11.40
N VAL A 82 -20.80 0.85 10.38
CA VAL A 82 -20.42 2.26 10.52
C VAL A 82 -21.29 2.97 11.58
N LYS A 83 -22.59 2.64 11.67
CA LYS A 83 -23.48 3.17 12.71
C LYS A 83 -23.00 2.81 14.11
N HIS A 84 -22.65 1.54 14.35
CA HIS A 84 -22.19 1.08 15.67
C HIS A 84 -20.88 1.76 16.07
N TYR A 85 -19.94 1.89 15.15
CA TYR A 85 -18.67 2.59 15.37
C TYR A 85 -18.83 4.08 15.65
N ARG A 86 -19.79 4.76 15.00
CA ARG A 86 -20.13 6.16 15.33
C ARG A 86 -20.70 6.30 16.75
N ILE A 87 -21.49 5.33 17.20
CA ILE A 87 -22.00 5.30 18.59
C ILE A 87 -20.84 5.07 19.56
N LEU A 88 -20.01 4.05 19.29
CA LEU A 88 -18.83 3.75 20.11
C LEU A 88 -17.90 4.96 20.21
N SER A 89 -17.53 5.59 19.10
CA SER A 89 -16.65 6.76 19.07
C SER A 89 -17.17 7.91 19.94
N ARG A 90 -18.48 8.20 19.91
CA ARG A 90 -19.09 9.23 20.76
C ARG A 90 -18.99 8.90 22.25
N LYS A 91 -19.15 7.64 22.62
CA LYS A 91 -19.03 7.19 24.02
C LYS A 91 -17.59 7.25 24.50
N LEU A 92 -16.64 6.77 23.70
CA LEU A 92 -15.20 6.80 24.00
C LEU A 92 -14.66 8.22 24.17
N ALA A 93 -15.25 9.21 23.51
CA ALA A 93 -14.87 10.63 23.67
C ALA A 93 -15.01 11.16 25.10
N GLN A 94 -15.81 10.50 25.93
CA GLN A 94 -16.00 10.83 27.35
C GLN A 94 -15.10 10.04 28.29
N MET A 95 -14.22 9.15 27.76
CA MET A 95 -13.43 8.19 28.52
C MET A 95 -11.92 8.47 28.35
N ASN A 96 -11.37 9.27 29.26
CA ASN A 96 -9.94 9.64 29.19
C ASN A 96 -9.05 8.74 30.07
N PHE A 97 -9.23 7.43 29.98
CA PHE A 97 -8.48 6.43 30.77
C PHE A 97 -8.21 5.17 29.95
N PHE A 98 -7.26 4.36 30.39
CA PHE A 98 -6.86 3.07 29.81
C PHE A 98 -6.47 3.10 28.33
N GLY A 99 -6.16 4.28 27.75
CA GLY A 99 -5.82 4.44 26.32
C GLY A 99 -7.03 4.62 25.39
N LEU A 100 -8.26 4.69 25.94
CA LEU A 100 -9.49 4.82 25.14
C LEU A 100 -9.58 6.14 24.35
N ALA A 101 -8.98 7.23 24.86
CA ALA A 101 -8.93 8.50 24.13
C ALA A 101 -8.08 8.43 22.86
N ALA A 102 -6.97 7.70 22.87
CA ALA A 102 -6.16 7.47 21.65
C ALA A 102 -6.93 6.62 20.65
N LEU A 103 -7.52 5.51 21.11
CA LEU A 103 -8.35 4.64 20.27
C LEU A 103 -9.54 5.39 19.66
N GLN A 104 -10.17 6.30 20.41
CA GLN A 104 -11.27 7.12 19.91
C GLN A 104 -10.82 7.99 18.72
N LYS A 105 -9.62 8.58 18.76
CA LYS A 105 -9.05 9.36 17.64
C LYS A 105 -8.81 8.49 16.42
N GLU A 106 -8.22 7.30 16.61
CA GLU A 106 -8.02 6.35 15.51
C GLU A 106 -9.34 5.93 14.87
N LEU A 107 -10.36 5.65 15.69
CA LEU A 107 -11.69 5.30 15.22
C LEU A 107 -12.37 6.47 14.48
N GLN A 108 -12.14 7.72 14.90
CA GLN A 108 -12.61 8.90 14.18
C GLN A 108 -11.95 9.03 12.82
N THR A 109 -10.63 8.83 12.74
CA THR A 109 -9.89 8.85 11.47
C THR A 109 -10.43 7.78 10.50
N PHE A 110 -10.63 6.56 10.99
CA PHE A 110 -11.26 5.48 10.23
C PHE A 110 -12.67 5.87 9.73
N LEU A 111 -13.51 6.44 10.60
CA LEU A 111 -14.89 6.83 10.27
C LEU A 111 -14.98 8.05 9.34
N ALA A 112 -13.96 8.89 9.31
CA ALA A 112 -13.88 10.03 8.40
C ALA A 112 -13.81 9.58 6.94
N GLY A 113 -13.29 8.37 6.69
CA GLY A 113 -13.25 7.74 5.36
C GLY A 113 -12.51 8.59 4.33
N GLN A 114 -11.55 9.40 4.77
CA GLN A 114 -10.77 10.24 3.87
C GLN A 114 -9.98 9.33 2.92
N GLN A 115 -10.21 9.52 1.63
CA GLN A 115 -9.36 8.91 0.62
C GLN A 115 -7.94 9.44 0.79
N PRO A 116 -6.94 8.57 0.90
CA PRO A 116 -5.57 9.01 0.98
C PRO A 116 -5.19 9.77 -0.31
N VAL A 117 -4.32 10.76 -0.17
CA VAL A 117 -3.83 11.58 -1.28
C VAL A 117 -2.32 11.63 -1.17
N THR A 118 -1.62 11.53 -2.29
CA THR A 118 -0.17 11.80 -2.34
C THR A 118 0.06 13.15 -3.03
N VAL A 119 0.80 14.03 -2.37
CA VAL A 119 1.13 15.36 -2.88
C VAL A 119 2.60 15.37 -3.33
N LEU A 120 2.86 15.63 -4.61
CA LEU A 120 4.22 15.74 -5.16
C LEU A 120 4.90 17.05 -4.72
N ALA A 121 6.21 17.18 -4.92
CA ALA A 121 6.96 18.37 -4.52
C ALA A 121 6.51 19.64 -5.26
N ASP A 122 6.04 19.52 -6.48
CA ASP A 122 5.50 20.61 -7.31
C ASP A 122 4.02 20.96 -7.03
N GLY A 123 3.38 20.28 -6.06
CA GLY A 123 1.99 20.48 -5.67
C GLY A 123 0.97 19.66 -6.45
N ARG A 124 1.36 18.90 -7.49
CA ARG A 124 0.46 17.93 -8.13
C ARG A 124 0.00 16.87 -7.13
N LYS A 125 -1.22 16.34 -7.33
CA LYS A 125 -1.83 15.38 -6.41
C LYS A 125 -2.22 14.10 -7.13
N LEU A 126 -1.89 12.96 -6.51
CA LEU A 126 -2.46 11.66 -6.83
C LEU A 126 -3.66 11.44 -5.90
N THR A 127 -4.87 11.48 -6.44
CA THR A 127 -6.13 11.40 -5.66
C THR A 127 -6.70 9.99 -5.57
N TYR A 128 -6.18 9.07 -6.36
CA TYR A 128 -6.55 7.65 -6.36
C TYR A 128 -8.05 7.37 -6.58
N GLU A 129 -8.71 8.19 -7.40
CA GLU A 129 -10.09 7.93 -7.85
C GLU A 129 -10.17 6.59 -8.63
N LYS A 130 -9.06 6.20 -9.23
CA LYS A 130 -8.82 4.90 -9.86
C LYS A 130 -7.52 4.32 -9.34
N LEU A 131 -7.37 3.00 -9.43
CA LEU A 131 -6.12 2.34 -9.08
C LEU A 131 -4.99 2.88 -9.98
N CYS A 132 -3.97 3.47 -9.38
CA CYS A 132 -2.80 3.99 -10.08
C CYS A 132 -1.90 2.83 -10.53
N VAL A 133 -1.48 2.81 -11.79
CA VAL A 133 -0.59 1.79 -12.32
C VAL A 133 0.81 2.37 -12.50
N MET A 134 1.77 1.81 -11.74
CA MET A 134 3.19 2.12 -11.80
C MET A 134 3.90 1.10 -12.68
N GLY A 135 4.52 1.55 -13.77
CA GLY A 135 5.27 0.71 -14.71
C GLY A 135 6.72 0.54 -14.28
N ILE A 136 7.23 -0.71 -14.24
CA ILE A 136 8.61 -1.04 -13.88
C ILE A 136 9.53 -0.81 -15.09
N LEU A 137 10.49 0.09 -14.95
CA LEU A 137 11.47 0.41 -15.97
C LEU A 137 12.89 0.18 -15.43
N ASN A 138 13.41 -1.05 -15.60
CA ASN A 138 14.77 -1.39 -15.19
C ASN A 138 15.79 -0.89 -16.21
N VAL A 139 16.77 -0.12 -15.72
CA VAL A 139 17.89 0.37 -16.50
C VAL A 139 19.10 -0.52 -16.27
N THR A 140 19.30 -1.51 -17.15
CA THR A 140 20.44 -2.43 -17.07
C THR A 140 21.67 -1.88 -17.78
N PRO A 141 22.90 -2.38 -17.49
CA PRO A 141 24.11 -1.97 -18.21
C PRO A 141 23.97 -2.11 -19.71
N ASP A 142 23.33 -3.16 -20.21
CA ASP A 142 23.11 -3.40 -21.63
C ASP A 142 22.23 -2.33 -22.31
N SER A 143 21.38 -1.65 -21.52
CA SER A 143 20.51 -0.58 -22.01
C SER A 143 21.26 0.69 -22.39
N PHE A 144 22.47 0.93 -21.86
CA PHE A 144 23.28 2.13 -22.10
C PHE A 144 24.69 1.87 -22.66
N TYR A 145 25.19 0.62 -22.59
CA TYR A 145 26.59 0.29 -22.94
C TYR A 145 26.77 -0.53 -24.22
N SER A 146 25.70 -1.08 -24.84
CA SER A 146 25.80 -1.85 -26.05
C SER A 146 26.00 -0.96 -27.30
N GLY A 147 27.24 -0.56 -27.57
CA GLY A 147 27.70 -0.08 -28.83
C GLY A 147 27.42 1.38 -29.21
N SER A 148 26.42 2.06 -28.68
CA SER A 148 26.27 3.51 -28.70
C SER A 148 25.33 3.98 -27.60
N ARG A 149 25.71 5.03 -26.85
CA ARG A 149 24.89 5.67 -25.81
C ARG A 149 23.53 6.13 -26.36
N LEU A 150 23.46 6.52 -27.63
CA LEU A 150 22.23 6.96 -28.29
C LEU A 150 21.20 5.84 -28.45
N ASN A 151 21.62 4.61 -28.73
CA ASN A 151 20.69 3.48 -28.86
C ASN A 151 20.09 3.05 -27.51
N GLY A 152 20.85 3.15 -26.41
CA GLY A 152 20.37 2.81 -25.06
C GLY A 152 19.37 3.83 -24.50
N GLU A 153 19.63 5.12 -24.69
CA GLU A 153 18.72 6.18 -24.29
C GLU A 153 17.39 6.09 -25.06
N GLU A 154 17.46 5.91 -26.37
CA GLU A 154 16.27 5.79 -27.21
C GLU A 154 15.43 4.57 -26.83
N ALA A 155 16.03 3.42 -26.51
CA ALA A 155 15.31 2.23 -26.05
C ALA A 155 14.56 2.48 -24.73
N VAL A 156 15.17 3.21 -23.78
CA VAL A 156 14.53 3.61 -22.51
C VAL A 156 13.37 4.57 -22.80
N LEU A 157 13.56 5.55 -23.68
CA LEU A 157 12.50 6.51 -24.05
C LEU A 157 11.32 5.83 -24.73
N GLN A 158 11.59 4.91 -25.68
CA GLN A 158 10.54 4.12 -26.34
C GLN A 158 9.74 3.27 -25.35
N LYS A 159 10.44 2.62 -24.40
CA LYS A 159 9.77 1.85 -23.34
C LYS A 159 8.93 2.73 -22.44
N ALA A 160 9.46 3.88 -22.03
CA ALA A 160 8.73 4.87 -21.23
C ALA A 160 7.48 5.38 -21.97
N GLU A 161 7.61 5.75 -23.25
CA GLU A 161 6.51 6.19 -24.10
C GLU A 161 5.43 5.11 -24.23
N GLN A 162 5.84 3.86 -24.48
CA GLN A 162 4.92 2.73 -24.54
C GLN A 162 4.15 2.57 -23.24
N MET A 163 4.84 2.59 -22.06
CA MET A 163 4.17 2.44 -20.76
C MET A 163 3.18 3.57 -20.49
N LEU A 164 3.55 4.82 -20.81
CA LEU A 164 2.67 5.98 -20.66
C LEU A 164 1.43 5.86 -21.58
N ASN A 165 1.63 5.47 -22.85
CA ASN A 165 0.54 5.25 -23.79
C ASN A 165 -0.36 4.05 -23.40
N ASP A 166 0.19 3.04 -22.75
CA ASP A 166 -0.53 1.89 -22.21
C ASP A 166 -1.27 2.21 -20.89
N GLY A 167 -1.08 3.43 -20.36
CA GLY A 167 -1.83 3.95 -19.20
C GLY A 167 -1.10 3.87 -17.87
N ALA A 168 0.24 3.74 -17.86
CA ALA A 168 1.01 3.95 -16.64
C ALA A 168 0.92 5.41 -16.20
N GLU A 169 0.65 5.64 -14.93
CA GLU A 169 0.60 6.98 -14.32
C GLU A 169 1.96 7.36 -13.71
N ILE A 170 2.77 6.34 -13.36
CA ILE A 170 4.09 6.49 -12.77
C ILE A 170 5.06 5.54 -13.49
N LEU A 171 6.26 6.01 -13.78
CA LEU A 171 7.39 5.19 -14.25
C LEU A 171 8.35 4.99 -13.08
N ASP A 172 8.58 3.75 -12.68
CA ASP A 172 9.49 3.42 -11.58
C ASP A 172 10.82 2.91 -12.13
N ILE A 173 11.87 3.72 -11.93
CA ILE A 173 13.18 3.52 -12.53
C ILE A 173 14.10 2.86 -11.52
N GLY A 174 14.66 1.70 -11.85
CA GLY A 174 15.63 0.98 -11.03
C GLY A 174 16.93 0.73 -11.76
N GLY A 175 18.06 1.03 -11.09
CA GLY A 175 19.43 0.77 -11.59
C GLY A 175 20.05 -0.51 -11.05
N GLU A 176 19.47 -1.09 -9.99
CA GLU A 176 19.89 -2.33 -9.33
C GLU A 176 18.74 -3.34 -9.30
N SER A 177 19.06 -4.62 -9.38
CA SER A 177 18.07 -5.68 -9.18
C SER A 177 18.07 -6.14 -7.73
N THR A 178 16.95 -5.99 -7.03
CA THR A 178 16.75 -6.47 -5.67
C THR A 178 16.34 -7.95 -5.60
N ARG A 179 16.43 -8.69 -6.74
CA ARG A 179 16.14 -10.13 -6.79
C ARG A 179 17.19 -10.91 -6.00
N PRO A 180 16.82 -12.00 -5.29
CA PRO A 180 17.78 -12.88 -4.65
C PRO A 180 18.87 -13.33 -5.63
N GLY A 181 20.16 -13.19 -5.24
CA GLY A 181 21.31 -13.58 -6.07
C GLY A 181 21.77 -12.53 -7.09
N ALA A 182 21.13 -11.38 -7.20
CA ALA A 182 21.65 -10.29 -8.02
C ALA A 182 22.97 -9.74 -7.42
N GLY A 183 23.91 -9.38 -8.32
CA GLY A 183 25.14 -8.71 -7.92
C GLY A 183 24.86 -7.32 -7.35
N ALA A 184 25.50 -6.96 -6.24
CA ALA A 184 25.38 -5.61 -5.68
C ALA A 184 25.98 -4.57 -6.65
N VAL A 185 25.27 -3.48 -6.82
CA VAL A 185 25.71 -2.32 -7.61
C VAL A 185 26.21 -1.25 -6.63
N THR A 186 27.30 -0.56 -6.95
CA THR A 186 27.75 0.58 -6.13
C THR A 186 26.84 1.78 -6.36
N GLU A 187 26.71 2.65 -5.34
CA GLU A 187 25.92 3.91 -5.46
C GLU A 187 26.30 4.71 -6.71
N GLN A 188 27.63 4.87 -6.98
CA GLN A 188 28.11 5.62 -8.13
C GLN A 188 27.72 4.98 -9.47
N GLU A 189 27.71 3.66 -9.53
CA GLU A 189 27.30 2.95 -10.74
C GLU A 189 25.78 3.04 -10.91
N GLU A 190 25.02 2.96 -9.83
CA GLU A 190 23.56 3.14 -9.88
C GLU A 190 23.20 4.55 -10.37
N VAL A 191 23.85 5.60 -9.83
CA VAL A 191 23.72 7.00 -10.29
C VAL A 191 23.97 7.11 -11.78
N ARG A 192 25.08 6.50 -12.29
CA ARG A 192 25.42 6.53 -13.72
C ARG A 192 24.36 5.90 -14.61
N ARG A 193 23.61 4.93 -14.11
CA ARG A 193 22.53 4.26 -14.85
C ARG A 193 21.23 5.08 -14.85
N VAL A 194 20.80 5.53 -13.67
CA VAL A 194 19.44 6.06 -13.50
C VAL A 194 19.34 7.55 -13.84
N VAL A 195 20.34 8.36 -13.50
CA VAL A 195 20.27 9.81 -13.68
C VAL A 195 20.12 10.23 -15.17
N PRO A 196 20.89 9.67 -16.12
CA PRO A 196 20.67 9.97 -17.53
C PRO A 196 19.28 9.56 -18.04
N ALA A 197 18.78 8.40 -17.59
CA ALA A 197 17.46 7.90 -17.94
C ALA A 197 16.35 8.84 -17.44
N ILE A 198 16.41 9.25 -16.17
CA ILE A 198 15.44 10.19 -15.55
C ILE A 198 15.49 11.53 -16.32
N THR A 199 16.68 12.08 -16.55
CA THR A 199 16.84 13.34 -17.27
C THR A 199 16.23 13.28 -18.67
N ALA A 200 16.49 12.22 -19.43
CA ALA A 200 15.95 12.03 -20.78
C ALA A 200 14.42 11.90 -20.76
N ILE A 201 13.87 11.10 -19.83
CA ILE A 201 12.42 10.92 -19.66
C ILE A 201 11.75 12.24 -19.31
N LYS A 202 12.27 12.98 -18.33
CA LYS A 202 11.70 14.29 -17.93
C LYS A 202 11.80 15.34 -19.01
N LYS A 203 12.84 15.30 -19.82
CA LYS A 203 12.97 16.17 -20.99
C LYS A 203 11.94 15.84 -22.08
N ARG A 204 11.70 14.54 -22.37
CA ARG A 204 10.80 14.07 -23.43
C ARG A 204 9.33 14.11 -22.99
N PHE A 205 9.06 13.79 -21.71
CA PHE A 205 7.75 13.68 -21.10
C PHE A 205 7.69 14.52 -19.79
N PRO A 206 7.67 15.85 -19.86
CA PRO A 206 7.85 16.73 -18.70
C PRO A 206 6.75 16.58 -17.64
N HIS A 207 5.57 16.09 -18.03
CA HIS A 207 4.44 15.87 -17.10
C HIS A 207 4.41 14.45 -16.51
N SER A 208 5.26 13.53 -16.96
CA SER A 208 5.32 12.18 -16.39
C SER A 208 5.74 12.24 -14.93
N ILE A 209 5.20 11.32 -14.13
CA ILE A 209 5.62 11.11 -12.74
C ILE A 209 6.66 10.00 -12.77
N VAL A 210 7.84 10.29 -12.21
CA VAL A 210 8.98 9.38 -12.17
C VAL A 210 9.29 9.03 -10.73
N SER A 211 9.36 7.74 -10.44
CA SER A 211 9.83 7.17 -9.17
C SER A 211 11.23 6.61 -9.35
N ILE A 212 12.08 6.73 -8.34
CA ILE A 212 13.38 6.06 -8.26
C ILE A 212 13.33 4.91 -7.27
N ASP A 213 13.58 3.66 -7.75
CA ASP A 213 13.68 2.45 -6.94
C ASP A 213 15.14 2.30 -6.44
N THR A 214 15.40 2.77 -5.24
CA THR A 214 16.72 2.73 -4.62
C THR A 214 16.64 2.83 -3.09
N TYR A 215 17.60 2.19 -2.41
CA TYR A 215 17.82 2.33 -0.96
C TYR A 215 19.13 3.09 -0.63
N HIS A 216 19.79 3.70 -1.64
CA HIS A 216 20.99 4.51 -1.50
C HIS A 216 20.64 6.01 -1.52
N ALA A 217 20.99 6.73 -0.47
CA ALA A 217 20.66 8.16 -0.34
C ALA A 217 21.31 9.03 -1.42
N LEU A 218 22.54 8.71 -1.85
CA LEU A 218 23.20 9.42 -2.95
C LEU A 218 22.44 9.26 -4.26
N THR A 219 22.03 8.03 -4.59
CA THR A 219 21.25 7.76 -5.80
C THR A 219 19.90 8.49 -5.76
N ALA A 220 19.20 8.44 -4.60
CA ALA A 220 17.95 9.15 -4.42
C ALA A 220 18.10 10.67 -4.61
N GLN A 221 19.14 11.28 -4.01
CA GLN A 221 19.42 12.71 -4.13
C GLN A 221 19.67 13.12 -5.59
N GLU A 222 20.56 12.39 -6.30
CA GLU A 222 20.87 12.68 -7.69
C GLU A 222 19.69 12.43 -8.64
N ALA A 223 18.88 11.39 -8.37
CA ALA A 223 17.66 11.11 -9.11
C ALA A 223 16.61 12.23 -8.94
N VAL A 224 16.42 12.72 -7.71
CA VAL A 224 15.51 13.84 -7.43
C VAL A 224 16.02 15.13 -8.09
N ASN A 225 17.32 15.40 -8.04
CA ASN A 225 17.94 16.53 -8.75
C ASN A 225 17.72 16.43 -10.28
N ALA A 226 17.68 15.21 -10.83
CA ALA A 226 17.39 14.95 -12.24
C ALA A 226 15.89 15.01 -12.60
N GLY A 227 15.01 15.14 -11.59
CA GLY A 227 13.57 15.32 -11.74
C GLY A 227 12.71 14.13 -11.30
N ALA A 228 13.24 13.15 -10.54
CA ALA A 228 12.39 12.12 -9.93
C ALA A 228 11.43 12.77 -8.92
N ASP A 229 10.16 12.34 -8.97
CA ASP A 229 9.06 12.88 -8.17
C ASP A 229 8.79 12.07 -6.89
N ILE A 230 9.23 10.80 -6.82
CA ILE A 230 8.95 9.84 -5.73
C ILE A 230 10.23 9.03 -5.44
N ILE A 231 10.50 8.72 -4.18
CA ILE A 231 11.52 7.75 -3.77
C ILE A 231 10.84 6.45 -3.37
N ASN A 232 11.21 5.34 -4.01
CA ASN A 232 10.72 3.99 -3.68
C ASN A 232 11.85 3.22 -2.99
N ASP A 233 11.78 3.08 -1.65
CA ASP A 233 12.83 2.46 -0.86
C ASP A 233 12.35 1.17 -0.21
N VAL A 234 12.91 0.05 -0.68
CA VAL A 234 12.63 -1.30 -0.18
C VAL A 234 13.04 -1.53 1.29
N THR A 235 13.80 -0.60 1.89
CA THR A 235 14.24 -0.67 3.27
C THR A 235 13.42 0.19 4.23
N ALA A 236 12.40 0.89 3.75
CA ALA A 236 11.61 1.86 4.52
C ALA A 236 12.48 2.94 5.18
N LEU A 237 13.44 3.48 4.45
CA LEU A 237 14.42 4.51 4.86
C LEU A 237 15.29 4.07 6.06
N THR A 238 15.59 2.77 6.18
CA THR A 238 16.50 2.24 7.22
C THR A 238 17.83 1.77 6.68
N GLY A 239 17.97 1.60 5.36
CA GLY A 239 19.17 1.09 4.72
C GLY A 239 20.32 2.12 4.68
N ASP A 240 20.00 3.38 4.39
CA ASP A 240 20.94 4.51 4.47
C ASP A 240 20.37 5.58 5.41
N GLY A 241 21.10 5.90 6.47
CA GLY A 241 20.64 6.86 7.50
C GLY A 241 20.37 8.29 6.98
N ARG A 242 20.88 8.65 5.79
CA ARG A 242 20.66 9.96 5.15
C ARG A 242 19.39 10.00 4.29
N MET A 243 18.76 8.85 4.00
CA MET A 243 17.62 8.77 3.07
C MET A 243 16.41 9.62 3.53
N ALA A 244 16.13 9.61 4.83
CA ALA A 244 15.04 10.42 5.40
C ALA A 244 15.31 11.92 5.25
N GLU A 245 16.57 12.36 5.41
CA GLU A 245 16.98 13.75 5.23
C GLU A 245 16.84 14.17 3.76
N VAL A 246 17.24 13.31 2.81
CA VAL A 246 17.08 13.55 1.37
C VAL A 246 15.60 13.72 1.02
N ALA A 247 14.73 12.82 1.47
CA ALA A 247 13.30 12.88 1.21
C ALA A 247 12.65 14.14 1.80
N ALA A 248 12.98 14.48 3.04
CA ALA A 248 12.48 15.67 3.74
C ALA A 248 12.94 16.98 3.06
N ALA A 249 14.22 17.08 2.71
CA ALA A 249 14.79 18.27 2.05
C ALA A 249 14.17 18.49 0.66
N ALA A 250 13.97 17.41 -0.11
CA ALA A 250 13.39 17.45 -1.43
C ALA A 250 11.86 17.57 -1.42
N LYS A 251 11.21 17.31 -0.28
CA LYS A 251 9.74 17.30 -0.13
C LYS A 251 9.03 16.34 -1.10
N VAL A 252 9.70 15.27 -1.51
CA VAL A 252 9.15 14.24 -2.38
C VAL A 252 8.46 13.15 -1.56
N PRO A 253 7.40 12.51 -2.07
CA PRO A 253 6.82 11.32 -1.47
C PRO A 253 7.80 10.16 -1.40
N VAL A 254 7.59 9.28 -0.39
CA VAL A 254 8.37 8.07 -0.18
C VAL A 254 7.46 6.85 -0.12
N ILE A 255 7.90 5.76 -0.75
CA ILE A 255 7.29 4.45 -0.61
C ILE A 255 8.09 3.67 0.42
N LEU A 256 7.42 3.25 1.49
CA LEU A 256 7.98 2.48 2.60
C LEU A 256 7.61 1.02 2.45
N MET A 257 8.58 0.16 2.13
CA MET A 257 8.33 -1.26 2.01
C MET A 257 8.74 -2.04 3.26
N HIS A 258 7.92 -3.02 3.64
CA HIS A 258 8.27 -3.94 4.72
C HIS A 258 9.21 -5.05 4.25
N MET A 259 10.36 -5.15 4.90
CA MET A 259 11.32 -6.24 4.76
C MET A 259 11.97 -6.54 6.13
N ARG A 260 12.42 -7.79 6.34
CA ARG A 260 13.31 -8.17 7.46
C ARG A 260 14.69 -8.55 6.92
N GLY A 261 15.74 -8.07 7.59
CA GLY A 261 17.12 -8.27 7.14
C GLY A 261 17.46 -7.37 5.94
N THR A 262 18.26 -7.90 5.04
CA THR A 262 18.70 -7.24 3.80
C THR A 262 18.26 -8.06 2.58
N PRO A 263 18.24 -7.50 1.35
CA PRO A 263 17.91 -8.28 0.15
C PRO A 263 18.71 -9.57 0.00
N LYS A 264 19.93 -9.62 0.55
CA LYS A 264 20.82 -10.81 0.47
C LYS A 264 20.46 -11.93 1.46
N ASN A 265 19.92 -11.60 2.65
CA ASN A 265 19.63 -12.58 3.71
C ASN A 265 18.17 -12.64 4.13
N MET A 266 17.29 -11.86 3.50
CA MET A 266 15.89 -11.72 3.87
C MET A 266 15.12 -13.04 3.93
N GLN A 267 15.42 -14.01 3.06
CA GLN A 267 14.73 -15.30 3.02
C GLN A 267 15.04 -16.20 4.24
N GLN A 268 16.05 -15.83 5.05
CA GLN A 268 16.37 -16.51 6.31
C GLN A 268 15.58 -15.92 7.51
N ASN A 269 14.84 -14.85 7.31
CA ASN A 269 14.14 -14.07 8.34
C ASN A 269 12.61 -14.11 8.16
N CYS A 270 12.06 -15.28 7.87
CA CYS A 270 10.63 -15.48 7.60
C CYS A 270 9.84 -15.96 8.84
N GLU A 271 10.24 -15.60 10.05
CA GLU A 271 9.55 -15.98 11.27
C GLU A 271 8.49 -14.93 11.66
N TYR A 272 7.21 -15.29 11.55
CA TYR A 272 6.06 -14.45 11.93
C TYR A 272 5.08 -15.26 12.77
N THR A 273 4.54 -14.65 13.81
CA THR A 273 3.37 -15.19 14.52
C THR A 273 2.09 -14.82 13.77
N ASN A 274 2.01 -13.58 13.29
CA ASN A 274 0.91 -13.09 12.45
C ASN A 274 1.47 -12.06 11.45
N VAL A 275 1.80 -12.53 10.25
CA VAL A 275 2.45 -11.72 9.23
C VAL A 275 1.67 -10.44 8.88
N VAL A 276 0.33 -10.50 8.79
CA VAL A 276 -0.50 -9.34 8.46
C VAL A 276 -0.41 -8.27 9.54
N ALA A 277 -0.61 -8.67 10.80
CA ALA A 277 -0.58 -7.73 11.93
C ALA A 277 0.82 -7.14 12.13
N GLU A 278 1.88 -7.96 12.00
CA GLU A 278 3.25 -7.51 12.20
C GLU A 278 3.72 -6.56 11.09
N VAL A 279 3.37 -6.84 9.83
CA VAL A 279 3.64 -5.94 8.69
C VAL A 279 2.89 -4.63 8.83
N ALA A 280 1.60 -4.69 9.17
CA ALA A 280 0.79 -3.49 9.39
C ALA A 280 1.33 -2.62 10.54
N ALA A 281 1.70 -3.24 11.66
CA ALA A 281 2.27 -2.54 12.81
C ALA A 281 3.62 -1.88 12.46
N TYR A 282 4.51 -2.61 11.78
CA TYR A 282 5.80 -2.08 11.34
C TYR A 282 5.63 -0.86 10.42
N LEU A 283 4.82 -0.99 9.37
CA LEU A 283 4.62 0.11 8.41
C LEU A 283 3.97 1.32 9.07
N LYS A 284 2.98 1.11 9.94
CA LYS A 284 2.37 2.21 10.72
C LYS A 284 3.38 2.92 11.62
N GLN A 285 4.21 2.16 12.33
CA GLN A 285 5.26 2.72 13.18
C GLN A 285 6.28 3.52 12.35
N ARG A 286 6.72 2.97 11.20
CA ARG A 286 7.65 3.69 10.31
C ARG A 286 7.06 5.00 9.79
N ALA A 287 5.79 4.98 9.36
CA ALA A 287 5.11 6.18 8.91
C ALA A 287 5.03 7.25 10.00
N LEU A 288 4.61 6.88 11.22
CA LEU A 288 4.53 7.82 12.35
C LEU A 288 5.90 8.42 12.71
N LEU A 289 6.96 7.61 12.72
CA LEU A 289 8.33 8.11 12.96
C LEU A 289 8.75 9.14 11.90
N LEU A 290 8.38 8.95 10.64
CA LEU A 290 8.68 9.92 9.58
C LEU A 290 7.85 11.19 9.69
N GLU A 291 6.59 11.09 10.11
CA GLU A 291 5.78 12.29 10.40
C GLU A 291 6.41 13.14 11.50
N GLU A 292 6.98 12.52 12.53
CA GLU A 292 7.72 13.21 13.60
C GLU A 292 8.98 13.94 13.08
N THR A 293 9.58 13.48 11.97
CA THR A 293 10.71 14.15 11.29
C THR A 293 10.28 15.24 10.32
N GLY A 294 8.97 15.48 10.16
CA GLY A 294 8.43 16.53 9.30
C GLY A 294 8.03 16.08 7.89
N ILE A 295 8.09 14.77 7.59
CA ILE A 295 7.55 14.21 6.34
C ILE A 295 6.05 14.00 6.57
N GLY A 296 5.20 14.80 5.92
CA GLY A 296 3.74 14.73 6.10
C GLY A 296 3.13 13.39 5.66
N ALA A 297 1.99 13.02 6.24
CA ALA A 297 1.26 11.79 5.88
C ALA A 297 0.91 11.72 4.39
N ASP A 298 0.71 12.86 3.74
CA ASP A 298 0.48 13.01 2.31
C ASP A 298 1.72 12.78 1.43
N LYS A 299 2.86 12.46 2.05
CA LYS A 299 4.13 12.09 1.42
C LYS A 299 4.50 10.61 1.65
N ILE A 300 3.67 9.84 2.31
CA ILE A 300 3.97 8.47 2.69
C ILE A 300 3.06 7.50 1.95
N ILE A 301 3.64 6.48 1.31
CA ILE A 301 2.96 5.37 0.64
C ILE A 301 3.50 4.08 1.27
N LEU A 302 2.64 3.10 1.52
CA LEU A 302 3.02 1.84 2.17
C LEU A 302 3.05 0.68 1.16
N ASP A 303 4.07 -0.19 1.24
CA ASP A 303 4.16 -1.43 0.47
C ASP A 303 4.35 -2.63 1.43
N PRO A 304 3.48 -3.66 1.40
CA PRO A 304 3.60 -4.87 2.22
C PRO A 304 4.88 -5.67 1.96
N GLY A 305 5.58 -5.44 0.85
CA GLY A 305 6.80 -6.16 0.51
C GLY A 305 6.55 -7.63 0.17
N ILE A 306 5.63 -7.92 -0.75
CA ILE A 306 5.40 -9.27 -1.25
C ILE A 306 6.69 -9.84 -1.83
N GLY A 307 7.07 -11.06 -1.39
CA GLY A 307 8.31 -11.73 -1.80
C GLY A 307 9.58 -11.33 -1.04
N PHE A 308 9.48 -10.40 -0.07
CA PHE A 308 10.60 -9.96 0.76
C PHE A 308 10.47 -10.48 2.19
N ALA A 309 11.43 -11.30 2.64
CA ALA A 309 11.43 -11.93 3.97
C ALA A 309 10.11 -12.66 4.31
N LYS A 310 9.51 -13.33 3.34
CA LYS A 310 8.25 -14.03 3.49
C LYS A 310 8.21 -15.26 2.59
N ASN A 311 7.74 -16.39 3.13
CA ASN A 311 7.44 -17.58 2.35
C ASN A 311 6.11 -17.43 1.58
N THR A 312 5.75 -18.42 0.78
CA THR A 312 4.55 -18.38 -0.07
C THR A 312 3.27 -18.26 0.74
N GLU A 313 3.10 -19.01 1.82
CA GLU A 313 1.91 -18.96 2.68
C GLU A 313 1.74 -17.56 3.32
N GLN A 314 2.82 -16.97 3.78
CA GLN A 314 2.84 -15.64 4.38
C GLN A 314 2.52 -14.54 3.34
N ASN A 315 3.02 -14.68 2.11
CA ASN A 315 2.66 -13.78 1.02
C ASN A 315 1.18 -13.90 0.66
N LEU A 316 0.63 -15.12 0.58
CA LEU A 316 -0.79 -15.33 0.34
C LEU A 316 -1.66 -14.78 1.47
N ALA A 317 -1.23 -14.95 2.74
CA ALA A 317 -1.94 -14.36 3.89
C ALA A 317 -1.95 -12.81 3.84
N LEU A 318 -0.83 -12.17 3.42
CA LEU A 318 -0.79 -10.72 3.22
C LEU A 318 -1.68 -10.25 2.07
N LEU A 319 -1.71 -10.98 0.96
CA LEU A 319 -2.58 -10.68 -0.17
C LEU A 319 -4.06 -10.83 0.21
N GLN A 320 -4.41 -11.82 1.03
CA GLN A 320 -5.74 -12.00 1.59
C GLN A 320 -6.12 -10.89 2.57
N GLY A 321 -5.18 -10.46 3.42
CA GLY A 321 -5.39 -9.43 4.45
C GLY A 321 -4.93 -8.03 4.04
N LEU A 322 -4.88 -7.72 2.75
CA LEU A 322 -4.38 -6.43 2.23
C LEU A 322 -5.20 -5.22 2.74
N ASP A 323 -6.47 -5.42 3.01
CA ASP A 323 -7.37 -4.43 3.61
C ASP A 323 -6.94 -3.98 5.02
N ALA A 324 -6.17 -4.78 5.75
CA ALA A 324 -5.57 -4.35 7.00
C ALA A 324 -4.55 -3.21 6.81
N LEU A 325 -3.87 -3.16 5.65
CA LEU A 325 -2.93 -2.08 5.34
C LEU A 325 -3.66 -0.86 4.79
N THR A 326 -4.64 -1.06 3.90
CA THR A 326 -5.44 0.07 3.34
C THR A 326 -6.24 0.80 4.43
N GLY A 327 -6.54 0.12 5.54
CA GLY A 327 -7.15 0.70 6.72
C GLY A 327 -6.23 1.58 7.58
N LEU A 328 -4.91 1.65 7.30
CA LEU A 328 -3.96 2.44 8.09
C LEU A 328 -4.01 3.95 7.81
N GLY A 329 -4.74 4.39 6.77
CA GLY A 329 -4.92 5.79 6.41
C GLY A 329 -3.85 6.38 5.48
N TYR A 330 -2.99 5.55 4.91
CA TYR A 330 -2.00 5.91 3.89
C TYR A 330 -2.30 5.20 2.58
N PRO A 331 -1.87 5.73 1.42
CA PRO A 331 -1.92 4.98 0.18
C PRO A 331 -1.13 3.67 0.28
N VAL A 332 -1.64 2.61 -0.33
CA VAL A 332 -0.98 1.30 -0.37
C VAL A 332 -0.63 0.95 -1.81
N LEU A 333 0.65 0.61 -2.01
CA LEU A 333 1.20 0.04 -3.24
C LEU A 333 1.28 -1.48 -3.10
N LEU A 334 0.68 -2.22 -4.02
CA LEU A 334 0.91 -3.66 -4.17
C LEU A 334 1.90 -3.94 -5.31
N ALA A 335 3.12 -4.36 -4.96
CA ALA A 335 4.15 -4.78 -5.90
C ALA A 335 4.28 -6.30 -5.92
N ALA A 336 3.45 -6.99 -6.71
CA ALA A 336 3.42 -8.46 -6.78
C ALA A 336 3.75 -9.02 -8.18
N SER A 337 4.02 -8.15 -9.17
CA SER A 337 4.18 -8.53 -10.56
C SER A 337 5.30 -9.54 -10.80
N ARG A 338 4.94 -10.67 -11.39
CA ARG A 338 5.82 -11.79 -11.76
C ARG A 338 6.64 -12.38 -10.60
N LYS A 339 6.24 -12.12 -9.33
CA LYS A 339 6.95 -12.59 -8.13
C LYS A 339 6.80 -14.09 -7.91
N THR A 340 7.72 -14.66 -7.12
CA THR A 340 7.84 -16.10 -6.85
C THR A 340 6.57 -16.72 -6.28
N VAL A 341 5.83 -15.99 -5.45
CA VAL A 341 4.54 -16.44 -4.91
C VAL A 341 3.55 -16.87 -6.00
N ILE A 342 3.51 -16.15 -7.15
CA ILE A 342 2.65 -16.52 -8.28
C ILE A 342 3.14 -17.84 -8.89
N GLY A 343 4.47 -17.94 -9.15
CA GLY A 343 5.04 -19.13 -9.75
C GLY A 343 4.82 -20.38 -8.90
N GLU A 344 5.10 -20.31 -7.59
CA GLU A 344 4.94 -21.41 -6.66
C GLU A 344 3.48 -21.83 -6.50
N THR A 345 2.56 -20.87 -6.40
CA THR A 345 1.11 -21.15 -6.30
C THR A 345 0.58 -21.83 -7.55
N LEU A 346 1.13 -21.53 -8.73
CA LEU A 346 0.68 -22.05 -10.02
C LEU A 346 1.54 -23.22 -10.55
N GLY A 347 2.19 -23.97 -9.67
CA GLY A 347 2.91 -25.19 -10.04
C GLY A 347 4.33 -24.99 -10.55
N GLY A 348 5.00 -23.90 -10.17
CA GLY A 348 6.40 -23.64 -10.48
C GLY A 348 6.64 -22.83 -11.75
N LEU A 349 5.70 -21.96 -12.15
CA LEU A 349 5.80 -21.18 -13.38
C LEU A 349 7.03 -20.27 -13.40
N PRO A 350 7.77 -20.20 -14.53
CA PRO A 350 8.86 -19.24 -14.71
C PRO A 350 8.32 -17.79 -14.78
N PRO A 351 9.15 -16.76 -14.51
CA PRO A 351 8.67 -15.37 -14.44
C PRO A 351 7.93 -14.86 -15.67
N GLN A 352 8.26 -15.36 -16.86
CA GLN A 352 7.64 -14.98 -18.14
C GLN A 352 6.18 -15.47 -18.25
N GLU A 353 5.82 -16.54 -17.53
CA GLU A 353 4.50 -17.19 -17.56
C GLU A 353 3.63 -16.79 -16.36
N ARG A 354 3.93 -15.66 -15.69
CA ARG A 354 3.20 -15.20 -14.48
C ARG A 354 2.29 -14.01 -14.75
N LEU A 355 1.93 -13.74 -16.01
CA LEU A 355 1.10 -12.58 -16.38
C LEU A 355 -0.30 -12.69 -15.78
N GLU A 356 -0.99 -13.81 -15.97
CA GLU A 356 -2.36 -14.03 -15.50
C GLU A 356 -2.45 -13.93 -13.97
N GLY A 357 -1.47 -14.51 -13.26
CA GLY A 357 -1.37 -14.39 -11.82
C GLY A 357 -1.12 -12.93 -11.38
N THR A 358 -0.30 -12.17 -12.14
CA THR A 358 -0.09 -10.74 -11.88
C THR A 358 -1.39 -9.95 -12.02
N ILE A 359 -2.15 -10.19 -13.09
CA ILE A 359 -3.45 -9.55 -13.35
C ILE A 359 -4.44 -9.88 -12.23
N ALA A 360 -4.52 -11.13 -11.81
CA ALA A 360 -5.39 -11.57 -10.71
C ALA A 360 -5.07 -10.80 -9.41
N LEU A 361 -3.77 -10.61 -9.08
CA LEU A 361 -3.35 -9.86 -7.90
C LEU A 361 -3.58 -8.35 -8.05
N SER A 362 -3.49 -7.80 -9.25
CA SER A 362 -3.87 -6.39 -9.51
C SER A 362 -5.38 -6.19 -9.32
N CYS A 363 -6.21 -7.14 -9.72
CA CYS A 363 -7.65 -7.14 -9.43
C CYS A 363 -7.92 -7.28 -7.92
N GLN A 364 -7.17 -8.13 -7.21
CA GLN A 364 -7.27 -8.24 -5.74
C GLN A 364 -6.92 -6.91 -5.05
N ALA A 365 -5.94 -6.16 -5.56
CA ALA A 365 -5.62 -4.82 -5.05
C ALA A 365 -6.81 -3.86 -5.13
N VAL A 366 -7.57 -3.86 -6.24
CA VAL A 366 -8.81 -3.07 -6.38
C VAL A 366 -9.83 -3.47 -5.32
N TYR A 367 -10.08 -4.77 -5.14
CA TYR A 367 -11.05 -5.26 -4.14
C TYR A 367 -10.67 -4.89 -2.70
N ALA A 368 -9.36 -4.94 -2.38
CA ALA A 368 -8.86 -4.60 -1.06
C ALA A 368 -8.75 -3.07 -0.84
N GLY A 369 -9.06 -2.25 -1.85
CA GLY A 369 -8.98 -0.79 -1.76
C GLY A 369 -7.56 -0.24 -1.75
N ALA A 370 -6.58 -0.96 -2.32
CA ALA A 370 -5.24 -0.44 -2.54
C ALA A 370 -5.26 0.69 -3.59
N GLN A 371 -4.33 1.63 -3.47
CA GLN A 371 -4.27 2.82 -4.32
C GLN A 371 -3.38 2.63 -5.54
N MET A 372 -2.43 1.71 -5.48
CA MET A 372 -1.42 1.55 -6.52
C MET A 372 -1.05 0.08 -6.73
N VAL A 373 -0.67 -0.26 -7.97
CA VAL A 373 0.03 -1.51 -8.31
C VAL A 373 1.30 -1.20 -9.09
N ARG A 374 2.37 -1.99 -8.86
CA ARG A 374 3.65 -1.87 -9.56
C ARG A 374 3.84 -3.11 -10.45
N VAL A 375 3.88 -2.91 -11.77
CA VAL A 375 3.78 -4.00 -12.74
C VAL A 375 4.78 -3.88 -13.90
N HIS A 376 5.15 -5.03 -14.50
CA HIS A 376 5.94 -5.08 -15.74
C HIS A 376 5.05 -4.89 -16.97
N ASP A 377 3.85 -5.48 -16.97
CA ASP A 377 2.92 -5.59 -18.11
C ASP A 377 1.79 -4.56 -17.93
N VAL A 378 2.11 -3.29 -18.23
CA VAL A 378 1.21 -2.15 -17.95
C VAL A 378 -0.13 -2.31 -18.63
N LYS A 379 -0.14 -2.53 -19.95
CA LYS A 379 -1.35 -2.56 -20.78
C LYS A 379 -2.40 -3.56 -20.29
N GLU A 380 -1.95 -4.79 -20.01
CA GLU A 380 -2.81 -5.89 -19.58
C GLU A 380 -3.41 -5.61 -18.18
N ASN A 381 -2.57 -5.09 -17.29
CA ASN A 381 -3.02 -4.74 -15.92
C ASN A 381 -3.97 -3.54 -15.95
N VAL A 382 -3.68 -2.46 -16.69
CA VAL A 382 -4.58 -1.31 -16.84
C VAL A 382 -5.95 -1.76 -17.36
N ARG A 383 -6.00 -2.56 -18.41
CA ARG A 383 -7.28 -3.05 -18.97
C ARG A 383 -8.08 -3.87 -17.96
N ALA A 384 -7.43 -4.76 -17.22
CA ALA A 384 -8.08 -5.61 -16.24
C ALA A 384 -8.63 -4.79 -15.06
N VAL A 385 -7.82 -3.90 -14.48
CA VAL A 385 -8.27 -3.10 -13.33
C VAL A 385 -9.35 -2.11 -13.72
N ARG A 386 -9.27 -1.44 -14.88
CA ARG A 386 -10.32 -0.54 -15.38
C ARG A 386 -11.64 -1.29 -15.63
N MET A 387 -11.58 -2.53 -16.14
CA MET A 387 -12.79 -3.36 -16.31
C MET A 387 -13.42 -3.69 -14.96
N LEU A 388 -12.60 -4.08 -13.97
CA LEU A 388 -13.10 -4.39 -12.63
C LEU A 388 -13.69 -3.16 -11.94
N GLU A 389 -13.02 -2.00 -11.99
CA GLU A 389 -13.53 -0.73 -11.47
C GLU A 389 -14.90 -0.37 -12.07
N ALA A 390 -15.08 -0.56 -13.39
CA ALA A 390 -16.36 -0.33 -14.04
C ALA A 390 -17.47 -1.27 -13.53
N VAL A 391 -17.13 -2.48 -13.09
CA VAL A 391 -18.09 -3.42 -12.48
C VAL A 391 -18.45 -2.99 -11.06
N LEU A 392 -17.49 -2.49 -10.28
CA LEU A 392 -17.66 -2.13 -8.86
C LEU A 392 -18.29 -0.75 -8.65
N CYS A 393 -18.09 0.18 -9.59
CA CYS A 393 -18.56 1.58 -9.51
C CYS A 393 -19.94 1.81 -10.14
N ARG A 394 -20.75 0.78 -10.32
CA ARG A 394 -22.11 0.89 -10.86
C ARG A 394 -23.15 1.20 -9.80
#